data_826ce2690567959a45decb8422e0ef6b
#
_entry.id   826ce2690567959a45decb8422e0ef6b
#
_cell.length_a   1.000
_cell.length_b   1.000
_cell.length_c   1.000
_cell.angle_alpha   90.00
_cell.angle_beta   90.00
_cell.angle_gamma   90.00
#
_symmetry.space_group_name_H-M   'P 1'
#
loop_
_entity.id
_entity.type
_entity.pdbx_description
1 polymer ?
#
loop_
_entity_poly.entity_id
_entity_poly.type
_entity_poly.pdbx_seq_one_letter_code
_entity_poly.pdbx_strand_id
1 'polypeptide(L)'
;TNLVSDAAHNDLRRARSSLLSIQPTTTGSARAIGLIYPELRGKLNGHAVRVPVLNASLTDCVFELETSTSEDAVNSLFEAAAASGRLRGILGAEARELVSADYLNDTRSSIIDLHSTMVTNSTMLKIYSWYDNEMGYACRMNDLARLVLSKTTA
;
A
#
# COMPACT_ATOMS: atom_id res chain seq x y z
N THR A 1 8.68 10.82 10.13
CA THR A 1 7.63 11.72 10.67
C THR A 1 7.78 13.08 10.03
N ASN A 2 6.67 13.68 9.60
CA ASN A 2 6.68 15.03 9.05
C ASN A 2 6.48 16.06 10.17
N LEU A 3 6.96 17.28 9.92
CA LEU A 3 6.81 18.38 10.87
C LEU A 3 5.36 18.90 10.86
N VAL A 4 4.83 19.20 12.05
CA VAL A 4 3.50 19.83 12.21
C VAL A 4 3.54 21.29 11.75
N SER A 5 4.66 21.98 12.03
CA SER A 5 4.92 23.36 11.62
C SER A 5 6.17 23.43 10.75
N ASP A 6 6.36 24.55 10.06
CA ASP A 6 7.60 24.84 9.33
C ASP A 6 8.79 24.83 10.30
N ALA A 7 9.88 24.17 9.93
CA ALA A 7 11.12 24.14 10.69
C ALA A 7 12.32 23.84 9.78
N ALA A 8 13.53 24.14 10.26
CA ALA A 8 14.74 23.88 9.50
C ALA A 8 14.94 22.40 9.22
N HIS A 9 15.16 22.04 7.95
CA HIS A 9 15.43 20.68 7.49
C HIS A 9 16.27 20.73 6.23
N ASN A 10 17.19 19.77 6.05
CA ASN A 10 18.05 19.69 4.85
C ASN A 10 17.26 19.44 3.56
N ASP A 11 16.17 18.68 3.64
CA ASP A 11 15.20 18.55 2.55
C ASP A 11 14.16 19.67 2.70
N LEU A 12 14.17 20.62 1.77
CA LEU A 12 13.32 21.82 1.82
C LEU A 12 11.82 21.50 1.73
N ARG A 13 11.44 20.39 1.10
CA ARG A 13 10.04 19.94 1.09
C ARG A 13 9.60 19.47 2.46
N ARG A 14 10.48 18.77 3.20
CA ARG A 14 10.22 18.31 4.57
C ARG A 14 10.33 19.43 5.61
N ALA A 15 10.90 20.55 5.26
CA ALA A 15 10.94 21.75 6.11
C ALA A 15 9.56 22.41 6.27
N ARG A 16 8.61 22.09 5.41
CA ARG A 16 7.25 22.69 5.41
C ARG A 16 6.29 21.87 6.26
N SER A 17 5.29 22.56 6.79
CA SER A 17 4.20 21.94 7.57
C SER A 17 3.46 20.85 6.79
N SER A 18 3.33 19.69 7.40
CA SER A 18 2.56 18.58 6.83
C SER A 18 1.04 18.77 6.96
N LEU A 19 0.59 19.67 7.84
CA LEU A 19 -0.83 19.94 8.06
C LEU A 19 -1.44 20.86 7.00
N LEU A 20 -0.61 21.63 6.28
CA LEU A 20 -1.05 22.65 5.35
C LEU A 20 -0.52 22.46 3.93
N SER A 21 0.18 21.36 3.66
CA SER A 21 0.88 21.17 2.39
C SER A 21 0.81 19.75 1.87
N ILE A 22 0.69 19.62 0.56
CA ILE A 22 0.95 18.37 -0.15
C ILE A 22 2.46 18.30 -0.41
N GLN A 23 3.12 17.26 0.09
CA GLN A 23 4.59 17.18 0.05
C GLN A 23 5.06 15.92 -0.68
N PRO A 24 5.51 16.01 -1.94
CA PRO A 24 6.24 14.91 -2.58
C PRO A 24 7.54 14.63 -1.81
N THR A 25 7.80 13.35 -1.53
CA THR A 25 9.00 12.93 -0.80
C THR A 25 9.47 11.56 -1.25
N THR A 26 10.70 11.22 -0.96
CA THR A 26 11.25 9.90 -1.28
C THR A 26 10.59 8.81 -0.42
N THR A 27 10.51 7.60 -0.99
CA THR A 27 10.14 6.38 -0.26
C THR A 27 11.15 5.28 -0.56
N GLY A 28 11.43 4.44 0.43
CA GLY A 28 12.23 3.25 0.27
C GLY A 28 11.45 2.04 -0.29
N SER A 29 10.12 2.14 -0.42
CA SER A 29 9.26 1.00 -0.73
C SER A 29 9.58 0.34 -2.07
N ALA A 30 9.75 1.12 -3.15
CA ALA A 30 10.09 0.56 -4.46
C ALA A 30 11.44 -0.18 -4.46
N ARG A 31 12.42 0.33 -3.69
CA ARG A 31 13.72 -0.34 -3.51
C ARG A 31 13.57 -1.61 -2.69
N ALA A 32 12.80 -1.58 -1.60
CA ALA A 32 12.57 -2.73 -0.73
C ALA A 32 11.86 -3.88 -1.48
N ILE A 33 10.87 -3.57 -2.32
CA ILE A 33 10.19 -4.57 -3.15
C ILE A 33 11.20 -5.28 -4.08
N GLY A 34 12.10 -4.54 -4.72
CA GLY A 34 13.14 -5.13 -5.58
C GLY A 34 14.18 -6.00 -4.86
N LEU A 35 14.27 -5.90 -3.50
CA LEU A 35 15.08 -6.82 -2.69
C LEU A 35 14.34 -8.12 -2.40
N ILE A 36 13.03 -8.08 -2.22
CA ILE A 36 12.17 -9.25 -1.93
C ILE A 36 11.84 -10.00 -3.22
N TYR A 37 11.59 -9.27 -4.30
CA TYR A 37 11.25 -9.78 -5.63
C TYR A 37 12.30 -9.30 -6.65
N PRO A 38 13.45 -10.02 -6.78
CA PRO A 38 14.55 -9.58 -7.65
C PRO A 38 14.16 -9.41 -9.12
N GLU A 39 13.14 -10.11 -9.59
CA GLU A 39 12.58 -10.02 -10.95
C GLU A 39 11.94 -8.66 -11.25
N LEU A 40 11.58 -7.91 -10.21
CA LEU A 40 11.03 -6.56 -10.33
C LEU A 40 12.09 -5.47 -10.23
N ARG A 41 13.37 -5.85 -10.07
CA ARG A 41 14.45 -4.86 -9.97
C ARG A 41 14.58 -4.08 -11.27
N GLY A 42 14.53 -2.75 -11.15
CA GLY A 42 14.54 -1.84 -12.30
C GLY A 42 13.21 -1.67 -13.04
N LYS A 43 12.20 -2.47 -12.69
CA LYS A 43 10.84 -2.37 -13.24
C LYS A 43 9.90 -1.56 -12.35
N LEU A 44 10.29 -1.25 -11.12
CA LEU A 44 9.51 -0.49 -10.14
C LEU A 44 10.20 0.83 -9.83
N ASN A 45 9.41 1.88 -9.77
CA ASN A 45 9.82 3.17 -9.24
C ASN A 45 8.63 3.83 -8.53
N GLY A 46 8.90 4.80 -7.67
CA GLY A 46 7.85 5.52 -6.98
C GLY A 46 8.37 6.52 -5.96
N HIS A 47 7.48 7.36 -5.53
CA HIS A 47 7.69 8.33 -4.47
C HIS A 47 6.46 8.40 -3.58
N ALA A 48 6.60 8.97 -2.39
CA ALA A 48 5.47 9.23 -1.52
C ALA A 48 4.98 10.66 -1.70
N VAL A 49 3.68 10.86 -1.51
CA VAL A 49 3.08 12.18 -1.39
C VAL A 49 2.45 12.26 0.01
N ARG A 50 2.96 13.17 0.84
CA ARG A 50 2.38 13.42 2.15
C ARG A 50 1.21 14.38 2.01
N VAL A 51 0.12 14.06 2.69
CA VAL A 51 -1.12 14.84 2.71
C VAL A 51 -1.52 15.10 4.16
N PRO A 52 -2.33 16.14 4.45
CA PRO A 52 -2.75 16.48 5.80
C PRO A 52 -3.80 15.50 6.35
N VAL A 53 -3.39 14.25 6.54
CA VAL A 53 -4.18 13.17 7.14
C VAL A 53 -3.40 12.59 8.30
N LEU A 54 -4.07 12.34 9.43
CA LEU A 54 -3.42 11.89 10.66
C LEU A 54 -2.86 10.47 10.54
N ASN A 55 -3.63 9.55 9.98
CA ASN A 55 -3.27 8.16 9.79
C ASN A 55 -4.06 7.57 8.61
N ALA A 56 -3.74 6.34 8.24
CA ALA A 56 -4.11 5.64 7.02
C ALA A 56 -3.42 6.20 5.76
N SER A 57 -3.29 5.37 4.78
CA SER A 57 -2.55 5.65 3.56
C SER A 57 -3.18 4.99 2.36
N LEU A 58 -2.92 5.58 1.20
CA LEU A 58 -3.31 5.05 -0.10
C LEU A 58 -2.06 4.79 -0.93
N THR A 59 -1.94 3.61 -1.49
CA THR A 59 -0.98 3.32 -2.55
C THR A 59 -1.68 3.39 -3.90
N ASP A 60 -1.23 4.28 -4.75
CA ASP A 60 -1.65 4.41 -6.15
C ASP A 60 -0.64 3.63 -7.01
N CYS A 61 -1.08 2.53 -7.60
CA CYS A 61 -0.23 1.66 -8.42
C CYS A 61 -0.68 1.69 -9.87
N VAL A 62 0.28 1.90 -10.78
CA VAL A 62 0.07 1.78 -12.21
C VAL A 62 1.00 0.69 -12.74
N PHE A 63 0.45 -0.22 -13.53
CA PHE A 63 1.17 -1.35 -14.11
C PHE A 63 0.96 -1.38 -15.63
N GLU A 64 2.04 -1.62 -16.36
CA GLU A 64 1.99 -2.10 -17.73
C GLU A 64 2.04 -3.62 -17.72
N LEU A 65 0.98 -4.27 -18.16
CA LEU A 65 0.83 -5.73 -18.15
C LEU A 65 1.26 -6.34 -19.49
N GLU A 66 1.82 -7.54 -19.43
CA GLU A 66 2.21 -8.30 -20.63
C GLU A 66 1.00 -8.88 -21.36
N THR A 67 -0.11 -9.09 -20.67
CA THR A 67 -1.34 -9.68 -21.22
C THR A 67 -2.53 -8.75 -21.01
N SER A 68 -3.45 -8.79 -21.96
CA SER A 68 -4.70 -8.04 -21.87
C SER A 68 -5.56 -8.53 -20.72
N THR A 69 -6.23 -7.58 -20.05
CA THR A 69 -7.13 -7.86 -18.93
C THR A 69 -8.33 -6.91 -18.95
N SER A 70 -9.25 -7.10 -18.01
CA SER A 70 -10.38 -6.21 -17.74
C SER A 70 -10.45 -5.90 -16.25
N GLU A 71 -11.18 -4.84 -15.89
CA GLU A 71 -11.44 -4.46 -14.49
C GLU A 71 -12.09 -5.59 -13.70
N ASP A 72 -13.10 -6.25 -14.26
CA ASP A 72 -13.79 -7.39 -13.64
C ASP A 72 -12.85 -8.58 -13.39
N ALA A 73 -11.97 -8.88 -14.34
CA ALA A 73 -11.00 -9.97 -14.20
C ALA A 73 -9.99 -9.67 -13.09
N VAL A 74 -9.51 -8.44 -13.01
CA VAL A 74 -8.59 -7.97 -11.95
C VAL A 74 -9.28 -8.00 -10.59
N ASN A 75 -10.49 -7.46 -10.49
CA ASN A 75 -11.25 -7.42 -9.25
C ASN A 75 -11.54 -8.83 -8.73
N SER A 76 -12.00 -9.75 -9.61
CA SER A 76 -12.23 -11.15 -9.25
C SER A 76 -10.96 -11.85 -8.75
N LEU A 77 -9.80 -11.53 -9.33
CA LEU A 77 -8.51 -12.06 -8.88
C LEU A 77 -8.18 -11.61 -7.45
N PHE A 78 -8.39 -10.32 -7.13
CA PHE A 78 -8.14 -9.80 -5.79
C PHE A 78 -9.14 -10.34 -4.76
N GLU A 79 -10.43 -10.46 -5.12
CA GLU A 79 -11.44 -11.07 -4.26
C GLU A 79 -11.09 -12.52 -3.91
N ALA A 80 -10.73 -13.33 -4.92
CA ALA A 80 -10.33 -14.71 -4.72
C ALA A 80 -9.06 -14.83 -3.84
N ALA A 81 -8.07 -13.96 -4.06
CA ALA A 81 -6.84 -13.94 -3.27
C ALA A 81 -7.08 -13.49 -1.81
N ALA A 82 -8.00 -12.57 -1.59
CA ALA A 82 -8.37 -12.12 -0.25
C ALA A 82 -9.19 -13.16 0.54
N ALA A 83 -10.02 -13.94 -0.16
CA ALA A 83 -10.91 -14.93 0.46
C ALA A 83 -10.20 -16.21 0.93
N SER A 84 -9.05 -16.55 0.35
CA SER A 84 -8.41 -17.85 0.58
C SER A 84 -6.89 -17.80 0.58
N GLY A 85 -6.28 -18.93 0.96
CA GLY A 85 -4.85 -19.12 0.89
C GLY A 85 -4.03 -18.24 1.85
N ARG A 86 -2.82 -17.95 1.44
CA ARG A 86 -1.79 -17.29 2.26
C ARG A 86 -2.11 -15.81 2.55
N LEU A 87 -2.94 -15.18 1.73
CA LEU A 87 -3.26 -13.75 1.86
C LEU A 87 -4.56 -13.49 2.64
N ARG A 88 -5.27 -14.54 3.04
CA ARG A 88 -6.49 -14.40 3.84
C ARG A 88 -6.20 -13.64 5.14
N GLY A 89 -6.97 -12.56 5.39
CA GLY A 89 -6.78 -11.69 6.55
C GLY A 89 -5.58 -10.72 6.45
N ILE A 90 -4.80 -10.82 5.37
CA ILE A 90 -3.68 -9.91 5.07
C ILE A 90 -4.04 -8.95 3.92
N LEU A 91 -4.63 -9.50 2.87
CA LEU A 91 -5.21 -8.75 1.76
C LEU A 91 -6.71 -8.59 1.98
N GLY A 92 -7.25 -7.45 1.61
CA GLY A 92 -8.67 -7.17 1.48
C GLY A 92 -9.04 -6.75 0.07
N ALA A 93 -10.30 -6.95 -0.27
CA ALA A 93 -10.96 -6.39 -1.45
C ALA A 93 -12.23 -5.69 -0.97
N GLU A 94 -12.42 -4.43 -1.30
CA GLU A 94 -13.50 -3.59 -0.77
C GLU A 94 -14.33 -3.03 -1.92
N ALA A 95 -15.63 -3.30 -1.88
CA ALA A 95 -16.58 -2.84 -2.87
C ALA A 95 -17.44 -1.65 -2.39
N ARG A 96 -17.21 -1.14 -1.18
CA ARG A 96 -17.89 0.03 -0.66
C ARG A 96 -17.07 1.29 -0.96
N GLU A 97 -17.74 2.41 -1.12
CA GLU A 97 -17.13 3.73 -1.35
C GLU A 97 -16.62 4.31 -0.02
N LEU A 98 -15.45 3.82 0.42
CA LEU A 98 -14.82 4.21 1.69
C LEU A 98 -13.65 5.18 1.45
N VAL A 99 -13.24 5.84 2.53
CA VAL A 99 -12.13 6.81 2.54
C VAL A 99 -11.11 6.47 3.61
N SER A 100 -9.99 7.17 3.65
CA SER A 100 -8.87 6.90 4.57
C SER A 100 -9.28 6.73 6.04
N ALA A 101 -10.26 7.49 6.52
CA ALA A 101 -10.72 7.43 7.90
C ALA A 101 -11.38 6.08 8.27
N ASP A 102 -11.94 5.38 7.29
CA ASP A 102 -12.62 4.10 7.48
C ASP A 102 -11.64 2.93 7.66
N TYR A 103 -10.37 3.15 7.31
CA TYR A 103 -9.31 2.15 7.39
C TYR A 103 -8.41 2.30 8.62
N LEU A 104 -8.76 3.22 9.53
CA LEU A 104 -8.04 3.35 10.81
C LEU A 104 -8.19 2.08 11.63
N ASN A 105 -7.06 1.58 12.14
CA ASN A 105 -6.95 0.32 12.89
C ASN A 105 -7.31 -0.94 12.08
N ASP A 106 -7.35 -0.87 10.76
CA ASP A 106 -7.50 -2.07 9.94
C ASP A 106 -6.23 -2.94 10.06
N THR A 107 -6.42 -4.20 10.39
CA THR A 107 -5.33 -5.16 10.64
C THR A 107 -4.74 -5.75 9.36
N ARG A 108 -5.41 -5.56 8.23
CA ARG A 108 -4.93 -6.02 6.92
C ARG A 108 -3.78 -5.14 6.43
N SER A 109 -2.88 -5.71 5.66
CA SER A 109 -1.71 -4.98 5.12
C SER A 109 -2.03 -4.19 3.86
N SER A 110 -3.07 -4.56 3.13
CA SER A 110 -3.46 -3.98 1.86
C SER A 110 -4.93 -4.27 1.58
N ILE A 111 -5.71 -3.26 1.24
CA ILE A 111 -7.13 -3.40 0.89
C ILE A 111 -7.35 -2.75 -0.47
N ILE A 112 -7.63 -3.57 -1.49
CA ILE A 112 -7.88 -3.09 -2.84
C ILE A 112 -9.24 -2.41 -2.90
N ASP A 113 -9.27 -1.21 -3.42
CA ASP A 113 -10.48 -0.46 -3.73
C ASP A 113 -11.00 -0.92 -5.10
N LEU A 114 -12.02 -1.77 -5.10
CA LEU A 114 -12.52 -2.40 -6.32
C LEU A 114 -13.20 -1.40 -7.26
N HIS A 115 -13.78 -0.31 -6.72
CA HIS A 115 -14.40 0.73 -7.54
C HIS A 115 -13.38 1.63 -8.23
N SER A 116 -12.15 1.68 -7.73
CA SER A 116 -11.08 2.51 -8.30
C SER A 116 -10.17 1.74 -9.25
N THR A 117 -10.46 0.47 -9.53
CA THR A 117 -9.73 -0.30 -10.55
C THR A 117 -10.02 0.25 -11.93
N MET A 118 -8.97 0.55 -12.70
CA MET A 118 -9.09 1.04 -14.07
C MET A 118 -8.16 0.29 -15.01
N VAL A 119 -8.66 -0.06 -16.18
CA VAL A 119 -7.89 -0.69 -17.25
C VAL A 119 -7.97 0.16 -18.51
N THR A 120 -6.83 0.64 -18.99
CA THR A 120 -6.73 1.43 -20.23
C THR A 120 -5.96 0.62 -21.28
N ASN A 121 -6.40 0.64 -22.52
CA ASN A 121 -5.79 -0.11 -23.64
C ASN A 121 -5.59 -1.61 -23.34
N SER A 122 -6.41 -2.17 -22.47
CA SER A 122 -6.40 -3.57 -22.02
C SER A 122 -5.13 -4.02 -21.28
N THR A 123 -4.07 -3.25 -21.22
CA THR A 123 -2.79 -3.61 -20.58
C THR A 123 -2.33 -2.63 -19.52
N MET A 124 -2.78 -1.39 -19.54
CA MET A 124 -2.44 -0.43 -18.49
C MET A 124 -3.44 -0.53 -17.35
N LEU A 125 -3.03 -1.15 -16.26
CA LEU A 125 -3.81 -1.34 -15.05
C LEU A 125 -3.46 -0.27 -14.02
N LYS A 126 -4.48 0.34 -13.44
CA LYS A 126 -4.36 1.18 -12.25
C LYS A 126 -5.22 0.62 -11.13
N ILE A 127 -4.65 0.53 -9.92
CA ILE A 127 -5.34 0.13 -8.70
C ILE A 127 -5.02 1.05 -7.54
N TYR A 128 -5.96 1.19 -6.64
CA TYR A 128 -5.76 1.79 -5.33
C TYR A 128 -5.75 0.72 -4.25
N SER A 129 -4.84 0.88 -3.31
CA SER A 129 -4.74 0.02 -2.14
C SER A 129 -4.66 0.85 -0.87
N TRP A 130 -5.65 0.68 -0.02
CA TRP A 130 -5.74 1.30 1.29
C TRP A 130 -4.98 0.49 2.34
N TYR A 131 -4.44 1.15 3.36
CA TYR A 131 -3.83 0.51 4.51
C TYR A 131 -3.69 1.46 5.69
N ASP A 132 -3.75 0.92 6.90
CA ASP A 132 -3.26 1.61 8.08
C ASP A 132 -1.75 1.39 8.17
N ASN A 133 -0.97 2.46 8.04
CA ASN A 133 0.50 2.39 7.99
C ASN A 133 1.14 1.95 9.32
N GLU A 134 0.40 1.93 10.42
CA GLU A 134 0.86 1.49 11.74
C GLU A 134 0.29 0.12 12.10
N MET A 135 -1.02 -0.05 12.06
CA MET A 135 -1.70 -1.28 12.50
C MET A 135 -1.36 -2.47 11.63
N GLY A 136 -1.39 -2.33 10.31
CA GLY A 136 -1.06 -3.42 9.38
C GLY A 136 0.35 -3.97 9.60
N TYR A 137 1.33 -3.09 9.78
CA TYR A 137 2.71 -3.50 10.07
C TYR A 137 2.86 -4.14 11.45
N ALA A 138 2.23 -3.58 12.48
CA ALA A 138 2.25 -4.14 13.84
C ALA A 138 1.68 -5.57 13.86
N CYS A 139 0.59 -5.81 13.14
CA CYS A 139 0.01 -7.14 12.99
C CYS A 139 0.97 -8.12 12.31
N ARG A 140 1.65 -7.72 11.25
CA ARG A 140 2.66 -8.58 10.56
C ARG A 140 3.86 -8.85 11.44
N MET A 141 4.31 -7.92 12.25
CA MET A 141 5.37 -8.15 13.26
C MET A 141 4.95 -9.21 14.29
N ASN A 142 3.70 -9.13 14.76
CA ASN A 142 3.17 -10.14 15.69
C ASN A 142 3.04 -11.52 15.03
N ASP A 143 2.59 -11.59 13.78
CA ASP A 143 2.52 -12.85 13.04
C ASP A 143 3.91 -13.48 12.86
N LEU A 144 4.92 -12.66 12.55
CA LEU A 144 6.30 -13.12 12.44
C LEU A 144 6.83 -13.64 13.79
N ALA A 145 6.57 -12.94 14.88
CA ALA A 145 6.97 -13.38 16.21
C ALA A 145 6.36 -14.75 16.57
N ARG A 146 5.07 -14.93 16.29
CA ARG A 146 4.38 -16.23 16.49
C ARG A 146 5.00 -17.33 15.63
N LEU A 147 5.34 -17.04 14.38
CA LEU A 147 5.97 -18.00 13.48
C LEU A 147 7.35 -18.42 13.99
N VAL A 148 8.17 -17.48 14.45
CA VAL A 148 9.48 -17.77 15.05
C VAL A 148 9.35 -18.66 16.27
N LEU A 149 8.46 -18.29 17.21
CA LEU A 149 8.20 -19.08 18.41
C LEU A 149 7.77 -20.51 18.08
N SER A 150 6.88 -20.70 17.11
CA SER A 150 6.42 -22.03 16.70
C SER A 150 7.52 -22.92 16.11
N LYS A 151 8.58 -22.31 15.57
CA LYS A 151 9.74 -23.02 15.02
C LYS A 151 10.82 -23.34 16.07
N THR A 152 10.83 -22.58 17.17
CA THR A 152 11.83 -22.74 18.25
C THR A 152 11.37 -23.76 19.28
N THR A 153 10.07 -24.04 19.37
CA THR A 153 9.48 -25.00 20.31
C THR A 153 9.21 -26.39 19.70
N ALA A 154 9.56 -26.60 18.45
CA ALA A 154 9.53 -27.89 17.74
C ALA A 154 10.93 -28.47 17.61
#